data_ebdb185b0b9674a84d85de5519a9dca5
#
_entry.id   ebdb185b0b9674a84d85de5519a9dca5
#
_cell.length_a   1.000
_cell.length_b   1.000
_cell.length_c   1.000
_cell.angle_alpha   90.00
_cell.angle_beta   90.00
_cell.angle_gamma   90.00
#
_symmetry.space_group_name_H-M   'P 1'
#
loop_
_entity.id
_entity.type
_entity.pdbx_description
1 polymer ?
#
loop_
_entity_poly.entity_id
_entity_poly.type
_entity_poly.pdbx_seq_one_letter_code
_entity_poly.pdbx_strand_id
1 'polypeptide(L)'
;MMFEDCTVKQRSDGYFFCRVTTSYEVDGITGKITKYHYKYIYGVDKQDVLMKRGEFIQEQVRLTTETEETCDLMVTKMWEWLLNEKFNKVKPNTYDRLESTLVFQILPAMAECGVRDIRLKDVTAFHLNQIMGASFEKGYSYSTLMKMRDFLRCIFNYYEDDIKKNPMRKYTFYTKENVIAKQKSLEAEKAAAEAKIAQQRAELAQDGTRKIFITEDEARLARLSLKSQTSANDIHVFSKEEISKIKDAVINGYRKPFKSRSGNEVMSGLYIPKQGKFFLFMLNSGIRGGEAVALRYSDFDYENCTVRIHGTAVNVKERNKDGSATGKRNRVISSTKTATSDALLDISPYAVSLIQELQAEEPDGYDGFILHSGDKPIAEKTLWQRFDKILRGAGVPQCGLHSLRHTYATMLYEATGGDIKLVSQQVRHSDPSFTTRTYVHQRNERTKNIIQKIAF
;
A
#
# COMPACT_ATOMS: atom_id res chain seq x y z
N MET A 1 -1.00 0.09 29.06
CA MET A 1 -1.97 -0.78 28.35
C MET A 1 -1.30 -1.44 27.17
N MET A 2 -1.20 -2.76 27.13
CA MET A 2 -0.60 -3.50 26.01
C MET A 2 -1.67 -3.79 24.98
N PHE A 3 -1.63 -3.14 23.83
CA PHE A 3 -2.50 -3.45 22.69
C PHE A 3 -1.74 -4.40 21.75
N GLU A 4 -1.64 -5.68 22.16
CA GLU A 4 -1.02 -6.73 21.35
C GLU A 4 -1.78 -6.95 20.04
N ASP A 5 -1.10 -7.57 19.05
CA ASP A 5 -1.70 -8.01 17.80
C ASP A 5 -2.99 -8.78 18.06
N CYS A 6 -4.11 -8.20 17.63
CA CYS A 6 -5.41 -8.78 17.87
C CYS A 6 -5.70 -9.86 16.84
N THR A 7 -5.50 -11.10 17.22
CA THR A 7 -6.04 -12.23 16.47
C THR A 7 -7.53 -12.35 16.76
N VAL A 8 -8.37 -12.01 15.78
CA VAL A 8 -9.81 -12.25 15.88
C VAL A 8 -10.06 -13.73 15.64
N LYS A 9 -10.65 -14.41 16.64
CA LYS A 9 -11.01 -15.82 16.60
C LYS A 9 -12.52 -15.99 16.47
N GLN A 10 -12.95 -17.11 15.86
CA GLN A 10 -14.36 -17.48 15.80
C GLN A 10 -14.65 -18.54 16.87
N ARG A 11 -15.77 -18.38 17.55
CA ARG A 11 -16.31 -19.36 18.51
C ARG A 11 -17.14 -20.41 17.77
N SER A 12 -17.38 -21.53 18.44
CA SER A 12 -18.24 -22.61 17.93
C SER A 12 -19.70 -22.21 17.72
N ASP A 13 -20.16 -21.14 18.36
CA ASP A 13 -21.51 -20.57 18.23
C ASP A 13 -21.62 -19.53 17.08
N GLY A 14 -20.54 -19.35 16.28
CA GLY A 14 -20.52 -18.48 15.12
C GLY A 14 -20.07 -17.04 15.42
N TYR A 15 -20.06 -16.60 16.67
CA TYR A 15 -19.59 -15.26 17.05
C TYR A 15 -18.07 -15.15 16.96
N PHE A 16 -17.61 -13.93 16.71
CA PHE A 16 -16.18 -13.60 16.68
C PHE A 16 -15.78 -12.88 17.97
N PHE A 17 -14.53 -13.01 18.36
CA PHE A 17 -13.99 -12.31 19.51
C PHE A 17 -12.50 -12.02 19.36
N CYS A 18 -12.04 -11.00 20.09
CA CYS A 18 -10.62 -10.77 20.33
C CYS A 18 -10.36 -10.51 21.83
N ARG A 19 -9.10 -10.68 22.20
CA ARG A 19 -8.62 -10.43 23.56
C ARG A 19 -7.78 -9.15 23.55
N VAL A 20 -8.09 -8.24 24.48
CA VAL A 20 -7.31 -7.01 24.69
C VAL A 20 -6.72 -7.06 26.10
N THR A 21 -5.41 -6.87 26.21
CA THR A 21 -4.75 -6.75 27.52
C THR A 21 -5.12 -5.40 28.16
N THR A 22 -5.71 -5.43 29.34
CA THR A 22 -6.15 -4.22 30.04
C THR A 22 -5.12 -3.75 31.07
N SER A 23 -4.43 -4.69 31.71
CA SER A 23 -3.38 -4.40 32.68
C SER A 23 -2.46 -5.63 32.85
N TYR A 24 -1.38 -5.46 33.57
CA TYR A 24 -0.49 -6.55 33.95
C TYR A 24 0.06 -6.33 35.35
N GLU A 25 0.38 -7.42 36.04
CA GLU A 25 1.06 -7.42 37.34
C GLU A 25 2.57 -7.64 37.09
N VAL A 26 3.38 -6.89 37.80
CA VAL A 26 4.86 -6.99 37.71
C VAL A 26 5.39 -7.44 39.05
N ASP A 27 6.29 -8.38 39.05
CA ASP A 27 7.08 -8.76 40.21
C ASP A 27 7.96 -7.58 40.64
N GLY A 28 7.75 -7.10 41.89
CA GLY A 28 8.44 -5.92 42.40
C GLY A 28 9.97 -6.06 42.58
N ILE A 29 10.47 -7.29 42.55
CA ILE A 29 11.92 -7.58 42.74
C ILE A 29 12.61 -7.81 41.40
N THR A 30 11.99 -8.59 40.52
CA THR A 30 12.59 -8.99 39.23
C THR A 30 12.21 -8.12 38.06
N GLY A 31 11.19 -7.27 38.20
CA GLY A 31 10.61 -6.46 37.11
C GLY A 31 9.92 -7.29 36.01
N LYS A 32 9.75 -8.59 36.20
CA LYS A 32 9.08 -9.45 35.23
C LYS A 32 7.57 -9.41 35.37
N ILE A 33 6.88 -9.45 34.23
CA ILE A 33 5.42 -9.52 34.22
C ILE A 33 5.02 -10.93 34.70
N THR A 34 4.22 -10.96 35.76
CA THR A 34 3.73 -12.20 36.38
C THR A 34 2.35 -12.59 35.92
N LYS A 35 1.54 -11.63 35.53
CA LYS A 35 0.16 -11.89 35.13
C LYS A 35 -0.37 -10.79 34.21
N TYR A 36 -1.16 -11.20 33.19
CA TYR A 36 -1.90 -10.29 32.33
C TYR A 36 -3.39 -10.34 32.63
N HIS A 37 -4.04 -9.18 32.64
CA HIS A 37 -5.48 -9.06 32.71
C HIS A 37 -6.03 -8.74 31.33
N TYR A 38 -7.13 -9.40 30.97
CA TYR A 38 -7.69 -9.31 29.62
C TYR A 38 -9.17 -8.91 29.65
N LYS A 39 -9.58 -8.15 28.66
CA LYS A 39 -10.98 -7.99 28.27
C LYS A 39 -11.22 -8.69 26.95
N TYR A 40 -12.30 -9.46 26.89
CA TYR A 40 -12.76 -10.08 25.66
C TYR A 40 -13.81 -9.20 25.01
N ILE A 41 -13.64 -8.94 23.70
CA ILE A 41 -14.55 -8.12 22.90
C ILE A 41 -15.19 -9.04 21.88
N TYR A 42 -16.51 -9.09 21.86
CA TYR A 42 -17.31 -9.98 21.04
C TYR A 42 -18.04 -9.21 19.95
N GLY A 43 -18.24 -9.83 18.78
CA GLY A 43 -18.97 -9.27 17.67
C GLY A 43 -19.58 -10.34 16.77
N VAL A 44 -20.49 -9.90 15.90
CA VAL A 44 -21.19 -10.78 14.96
C VAL A 44 -20.30 -11.18 13.77
N ASP A 45 -19.30 -10.34 13.46
CA ASP A 45 -18.29 -10.60 12.45
C ASP A 45 -16.91 -10.02 12.85
N LYS A 46 -15.89 -10.27 12.04
CA LYS A 46 -14.53 -9.77 12.30
C LYS A 46 -14.43 -8.24 12.30
N GLN A 47 -15.24 -7.57 11.49
CA GLN A 47 -15.23 -6.10 11.41
C GLN A 47 -15.87 -5.48 12.66
N ASP A 48 -16.96 -6.02 13.14
CA ASP A 48 -17.64 -5.60 14.37
C ASP A 48 -16.73 -5.74 15.59
N VAL A 49 -15.99 -6.86 15.69
CA VAL A 49 -14.99 -7.04 16.77
C VAL A 49 -13.88 -6.01 16.70
N LEU A 50 -13.35 -5.73 15.49
CA LEU A 50 -12.28 -4.75 15.31
C LEU A 50 -12.74 -3.32 15.59
N MET A 51 -13.99 -3.01 15.26
CA MET A 51 -14.62 -1.71 15.55
C MET A 51 -14.76 -1.51 17.06
N LYS A 52 -15.41 -2.44 17.77
CA LYS A 52 -15.58 -2.41 19.22
C LYS A 52 -14.27 -2.40 19.99
N ARG A 53 -13.25 -3.11 19.46
CA ARG A 53 -11.89 -3.03 20.00
C ARG A 53 -11.31 -1.62 19.84
N GLY A 54 -11.49 -1.00 18.69
CA GLY A 54 -11.06 0.37 18.45
C GLY A 54 -11.70 1.35 19.44
N GLU A 55 -13.00 1.28 19.62
CA GLU A 55 -13.75 2.09 20.57
C GLU A 55 -13.28 1.87 22.02
N PHE A 56 -13.11 0.61 22.42
CA PHE A 56 -12.59 0.29 23.74
C PHE A 56 -11.18 0.84 23.98
N ILE A 57 -10.29 0.72 23.00
CA ILE A 57 -8.93 1.25 23.08
C ILE A 57 -8.96 2.78 23.21
N GLN A 58 -9.80 3.45 22.44
CA GLN A 58 -9.96 4.91 22.51
C GLN A 58 -10.50 5.37 23.85
N GLU A 59 -11.50 4.68 24.39
CA GLU A 59 -12.05 4.98 25.72
C GLU A 59 -10.99 4.78 26.81
N GLN A 60 -10.19 3.72 26.73
CA GLN A 60 -9.11 3.48 27.68
C GLN A 60 -7.98 4.52 27.58
N VAL A 61 -7.67 4.99 26.38
CA VAL A 61 -6.73 6.11 26.18
C VAL A 61 -7.30 7.39 26.81
N ARG A 62 -8.59 7.67 26.61
CA ARG A 62 -9.28 8.82 27.20
C ARG A 62 -9.28 8.80 28.73
N LEU A 63 -9.57 7.64 29.34
CA LEU A 63 -9.55 7.45 30.80
C LEU A 63 -8.14 7.55 31.39
N THR A 64 -7.10 7.19 30.65
CA THR A 64 -5.70 7.32 31.11
C THR A 64 -5.14 8.75 30.91
N THR A 65 -5.78 9.60 30.13
CA THR A 65 -5.39 11.02 29.97
C THR A 65 -5.80 11.89 31.17
N GLU A 66 -6.56 11.36 32.11
CA GLU A 66 -7.01 12.14 33.27
C GLU A 66 -6.01 12.19 34.44
N THR A 67 -4.88 11.51 34.38
CA THR A 67 -3.81 11.61 35.38
C THR A 67 -2.61 12.41 34.80
N GLU A 68 -2.15 13.45 35.53
CA GLU A 68 -1.00 14.31 35.13
C GLU A 68 0.26 13.52 34.75
N GLU A 69 0.47 12.33 35.30
CA GLU A 69 1.62 11.47 35.01
C GLU A 69 1.60 10.83 33.63
N THR A 70 0.43 10.66 33.02
CA THR A 70 0.31 10.02 31.69
C THR A 70 0.31 11.02 30.54
N CYS A 71 0.09 12.31 30.81
CA CYS A 71 0.08 13.36 29.77
C CYS A 71 1.43 13.50 29.05
N ASP A 72 2.53 13.19 29.72
CA ASP A 72 3.90 13.35 29.17
C ASP A 72 4.40 12.13 28.40
N LEU A 73 3.65 11.04 28.32
CA LEU A 73 4.09 9.85 27.58
C LEU A 73 4.22 10.15 26.09
N MET A 74 5.28 9.64 25.48
CA MET A 74 5.52 9.79 24.05
C MET A 74 4.32 9.32 23.21
N VAL A 75 3.67 8.21 23.60
CA VAL A 75 2.46 7.69 22.92
C VAL A 75 1.31 8.69 23.01
N THR A 76 1.06 9.27 24.17
CA THR A 76 -0.01 10.27 24.36
C THR A 76 0.27 11.51 23.52
N LYS A 77 1.49 12.01 23.53
CA LYS A 77 1.91 13.17 22.72
C LYS A 77 1.80 12.93 21.22
N MET A 78 2.10 11.72 20.74
CA MET A 78 1.89 11.37 19.32
C MET A 78 0.40 11.40 18.94
N TRP A 79 -0.50 10.91 19.80
CA TRP A 79 -1.94 10.96 19.56
C TRP A 79 -2.48 12.39 19.66
N GLU A 80 -2.07 13.18 20.65
CA GLU A 80 -2.42 14.59 20.77
C GLU A 80 -2.05 15.37 19.51
N TRP A 81 -0.82 15.21 19.04
CA TRP A 81 -0.37 15.85 17.79
C TRP A 81 -1.20 15.43 16.59
N LEU A 82 -1.54 14.14 16.49
CA LEU A 82 -2.33 13.63 15.38
C LEU A 82 -3.74 14.26 15.38
N LEU A 83 -4.37 14.30 16.54
CA LEU A 83 -5.73 14.84 16.71
C LEU A 83 -5.75 16.36 16.58
N ASN A 84 -4.88 17.06 17.29
CA ASN A 84 -4.93 18.52 17.38
C ASN A 84 -4.29 19.22 16.17
N GLU A 85 -3.24 18.63 15.61
CA GLU A 85 -2.45 19.28 14.55
C GLU A 85 -2.70 18.68 13.16
N LYS A 86 -3.26 17.50 13.02
CA LYS A 86 -3.46 16.87 11.71
C LYS A 86 -4.91 16.59 11.37
N PHE A 87 -5.74 16.25 12.36
CA PHE A 87 -7.16 16.01 12.10
C PHE A 87 -7.82 17.28 11.55
N ASN A 88 -8.56 17.14 10.45
CA ASN A 88 -9.18 18.22 9.68
C ASN A 88 -8.23 19.30 9.08
N LYS A 89 -6.93 19.26 9.41
CA LYS A 89 -5.93 20.20 8.85
C LYS A 89 -5.19 19.63 7.64
N VAL A 90 -5.23 18.31 7.45
CA VAL A 90 -4.65 17.64 6.29
C VAL A 90 -5.71 16.84 5.53
N LYS A 91 -5.41 16.46 4.28
CA LYS A 91 -6.32 15.60 3.50
C LYS A 91 -6.59 14.29 4.25
N PRO A 92 -7.83 13.74 4.22
CA PRO A 92 -8.21 12.55 4.96
C PRO A 92 -7.29 11.34 4.73
N ASN A 93 -6.86 11.10 3.50
CA ASN A 93 -5.92 10.03 3.17
C ASN A 93 -4.52 10.24 3.76
N THR A 94 -4.11 11.50 3.96
CA THR A 94 -2.84 11.83 4.62
C THR A 94 -2.93 11.53 6.11
N TYR A 95 -4.06 11.91 6.74
CA TYR A 95 -4.33 11.57 8.13
C TYR A 95 -4.37 10.06 8.35
N ASP A 96 -5.12 9.32 7.53
CA ASP A 96 -5.20 7.84 7.59
C ASP A 96 -3.82 7.18 7.46
N ARG A 97 -2.94 7.74 6.63
CA ARG A 97 -1.57 7.25 6.48
C ARG A 97 -0.73 7.52 7.72
N LEU A 98 -0.82 8.71 8.31
CA LEU A 98 -0.11 9.05 9.54
C LEU A 98 -0.56 8.16 10.70
N GLU A 99 -1.89 8.02 10.89
CA GLU A 99 -2.47 7.12 11.89
C GLU A 99 -2.02 5.67 11.67
N SER A 100 -2.04 5.18 10.42
CA SER A 100 -1.58 3.83 10.11
C SER A 100 -0.09 3.63 10.40
N THR A 101 0.75 4.66 10.17
CA THR A 101 2.16 4.63 10.54
C THR A 101 2.35 4.53 12.04
N LEU A 102 1.58 5.30 12.82
CA LEU A 102 1.59 5.21 14.27
C LEU A 102 1.14 3.82 14.75
N VAL A 103 -0.07 3.42 14.38
CA VAL A 103 -0.75 2.24 14.94
C VAL A 103 -0.08 0.92 14.52
N PHE A 104 0.30 0.78 13.25
CA PHE A 104 0.76 -0.49 12.70
C PHE A 104 2.28 -0.62 12.59
N GLN A 105 3.03 0.47 12.81
CA GLN A 105 4.48 0.46 12.64
C GLN A 105 5.20 0.93 13.90
N ILE A 106 4.90 2.14 14.40
CA ILE A 106 5.61 2.72 15.54
C ILE A 106 5.22 2.08 16.87
N LEU A 107 3.92 2.02 17.19
CA LEU A 107 3.47 1.46 18.47
C LEU A 107 3.85 -0.01 18.67
N PRO A 108 3.75 -0.91 17.67
CA PRO A 108 4.25 -2.27 17.81
C PRO A 108 5.76 -2.34 18.02
N ALA A 109 6.54 -1.49 17.35
CA ALA A 109 7.99 -1.43 17.54
C ALA A 109 8.36 -0.92 18.94
N MET A 110 7.66 0.10 19.45
CA MET A 110 7.83 0.60 20.82
C MET A 110 7.51 -0.46 21.87
N ALA A 111 6.42 -1.22 21.66
CA ALA A 111 6.03 -2.31 22.57
C ALA A 111 7.08 -3.41 22.62
N GLU A 112 7.63 -3.80 21.47
CA GLU A 112 8.68 -4.83 21.36
C GLU A 112 9.98 -4.41 22.05
N CYS A 113 10.31 -3.13 21.99
CA CYS A 113 11.53 -2.58 22.63
C CYS A 113 11.31 -2.24 24.11
N GLY A 114 10.10 -2.40 24.67
CA GLY A 114 9.78 -2.03 26.05
C GLY A 114 9.80 -0.52 26.35
N VAL A 115 9.75 0.32 25.30
CA VAL A 115 9.82 1.80 25.41
C VAL A 115 8.47 2.50 25.27
N ARG A 116 7.39 1.76 25.49
CA ARG A 116 6.03 2.29 25.26
C ARG A 116 5.63 3.36 26.27
N ASP A 117 6.04 3.18 27.53
CA ASP A 117 5.66 4.05 28.64
C ASP A 117 6.75 5.12 28.92
N ILE A 118 7.59 5.40 27.94
CA ILE A 118 8.62 6.44 28.05
C ILE A 118 8.00 7.83 27.93
N ARG A 119 8.42 8.77 28.79
CA ARG A 119 8.02 10.18 28.67
C ARG A 119 8.74 10.83 27.49
N LEU A 120 8.08 11.73 26.77
CA LEU A 120 8.63 12.38 25.59
C LEU A 120 9.97 13.07 25.88
N LYS A 121 10.13 13.73 27.04
CA LYS A 121 11.36 14.40 27.46
C LYS A 121 12.53 13.48 27.77
N ASP A 122 12.27 12.20 28.04
CA ASP A 122 13.27 11.19 28.38
C ASP A 122 13.71 10.37 27.17
N VAL A 123 13.08 10.60 25.98
CA VAL A 123 13.45 9.91 24.76
C VAL A 123 14.83 10.38 24.26
N THR A 124 15.69 9.43 24.02
CA THR A 124 17.04 9.65 23.48
C THR A 124 17.19 9.07 22.08
N ALA A 125 18.27 9.40 21.39
CA ALA A 125 18.60 8.78 20.09
C ALA A 125 18.75 7.25 20.22
N PHE A 126 19.15 6.73 21.38
CA PHE A 126 19.21 5.29 21.64
C PHE A 126 17.81 4.63 21.54
N HIS A 127 16.78 5.20 22.17
CA HIS A 127 15.43 4.69 22.11
C HIS A 127 14.87 4.73 20.67
N LEU A 128 15.20 5.78 19.90
CA LEU A 128 14.82 5.85 18.48
C LEU A 128 15.53 4.77 17.67
N ASN A 129 16.80 4.50 17.94
CA ASN A 129 17.52 3.41 17.29
C ASN A 129 16.93 2.04 17.62
N GLN A 130 16.45 1.81 18.86
CA GLN A 130 15.76 0.58 19.21
C GLN A 130 14.47 0.41 18.41
N ILE A 131 13.59 1.43 18.39
CA ILE A 131 12.31 1.41 17.67
C ILE A 131 12.54 1.18 16.17
N MET A 132 13.46 1.92 15.57
CA MET A 132 13.75 1.79 14.14
C MET A 132 14.50 0.49 13.84
N GLY A 133 15.38 0.04 14.75
CA GLY A 133 16.10 -1.24 14.66
C GLY A 133 15.15 -2.43 14.65
N ALA A 134 14.20 -2.49 15.57
CA ALA A 134 13.17 -3.54 15.58
C ALA A 134 12.41 -3.63 14.24
N SER A 135 12.09 -2.49 13.64
CA SER A 135 11.42 -2.44 12.34
C SER A 135 12.34 -2.82 11.18
N PHE A 136 13.63 -2.46 11.24
CA PHE A 136 14.65 -2.86 10.28
C PHE A 136 14.89 -4.38 10.32
N GLU A 137 15.05 -4.96 11.51
CA GLU A 137 15.22 -6.41 11.69
C GLU A 137 14.02 -7.20 11.18
N LYS A 138 12.83 -6.63 11.25
CA LYS A 138 11.61 -7.18 10.65
C LYS A 138 11.56 -7.08 9.11
N GLY A 139 12.54 -6.47 8.46
CA GLY A 139 12.61 -6.33 7.01
C GLY A 139 11.63 -5.29 6.44
N TYR A 140 11.26 -4.26 7.21
CA TYR A 140 10.44 -3.19 6.65
C TYR A 140 11.16 -2.51 5.47
N SER A 141 10.38 -2.15 4.44
CA SER A 141 10.92 -1.46 3.28
C SER A 141 11.51 -0.09 3.65
N TYR A 142 12.50 0.37 2.88
CA TYR A 142 13.08 1.70 3.06
C TYR A 142 12.02 2.80 3.10
N SER A 143 11.00 2.72 2.21
CA SER A 143 9.88 3.66 2.18
C SER A 143 9.06 3.65 3.49
N THR A 144 8.88 2.49 4.12
CA THR A 144 8.17 2.35 5.40
C THR A 144 8.99 2.95 6.54
N LEU A 145 10.29 2.62 6.61
CA LEU A 145 11.19 3.18 7.62
C LEU A 145 11.31 4.71 7.48
N MET A 146 11.35 5.23 6.26
CA MET A 146 11.33 6.68 6.01
C MET A 146 10.05 7.35 6.55
N LYS A 147 8.88 6.73 6.36
CA LYS A 147 7.61 7.27 6.90
C LYS A 147 7.60 7.28 8.43
N MET A 148 8.12 6.24 9.07
CA MET A 148 8.27 6.20 10.53
C MET A 148 9.21 7.29 11.02
N ARG A 149 10.38 7.44 10.39
CA ARG A 149 11.35 8.50 10.69
C ARG A 149 10.73 9.89 10.56
N ASP A 150 10.05 10.13 9.45
CA ASP A 150 9.45 11.44 9.17
C ASP A 150 8.31 11.76 10.14
N PHE A 151 7.53 10.75 10.55
CA PHE A 151 6.54 10.89 11.59
C PHE A 151 7.18 11.29 12.93
N LEU A 152 8.19 10.54 13.38
CA LEU A 152 8.94 10.82 14.61
C LEU A 152 9.59 12.21 14.57
N ARG A 153 10.17 12.59 13.43
CA ARG A 153 10.74 13.95 13.24
C ARG A 153 9.69 15.03 13.42
N CYS A 154 8.49 14.85 12.87
CA CYS A 154 7.41 15.81 13.04
C CYS A 154 7.01 15.96 14.51
N ILE A 155 6.95 14.87 15.27
CA ILE A 155 6.65 14.89 16.72
C ILE A 155 7.72 15.65 17.47
N PHE A 156 9.01 15.28 17.34
CA PHE A 156 10.10 15.91 18.09
C PHE A 156 10.38 17.35 17.66
N ASN A 157 10.03 17.76 16.46
CA ASN A 157 10.08 19.18 16.05
C ASN A 157 8.90 19.97 16.61
N TYR A 158 7.72 19.35 16.72
CA TYR A 158 6.54 20.04 17.25
C TYR A 158 6.65 20.31 18.76
N TYR A 159 7.19 19.35 19.51
CA TYR A 159 7.41 19.44 20.95
C TYR A 159 8.85 19.85 21.30
N GLU A 160 9.54 20.59 20.42
CA GLU A 160 10.97 20.94 20.64
C GLU A 160 11.20 21.76 21.91
N ASP A 161 10.23 22.61 22.29
CA ASP A 161 10.29 23.46 23.49
C ASP A 161 10.03 22.64 24.78
N ASP A 162 9.36 21.51 24.67
CA ASP A 162 9.02 20.63 25.81
C ASP A 162 10.15 19.63 26.15
N ILE A 163 11.18 19.56 25.31
CA ILE A 163 12.28 18.59 25.44
C ILE A 163 13.63 19.29 25.57
N LYS A 164 14.49 18.78 26.46
CA LYS A 164 15.84 19.36 26.68
C LYS A 164 16.72 19.31 25.44
N LYS A 165 16.55 18.27 24.59
CA LYS A 165 17.34 18.03 23.39
C LYS A 165 16.58 17.16 22.40
N ASN A 166 16.40 17.66 21.19
CA ASN A 166 15.75 16.90 20.14
C ASN A 166 16.59 15.67 19.72
N PRO A 167 16.12 14.44 20.01
CA PRO A 167 16.88 13.22 19.74
C PRO A 167 17.07 12.95 18.25
N MET A 168 16.23 13.52 17.39
CA MET A 168 16.32 13.38 15.93
C MET A 168 17.53 14.11 15.32
N ARG A 169 18.10 15.11 16.01
CA ARG A 169 19.30 15.84 15.53
C ARG A 169 20.56 14.95 15.46
N LYS A 170 20.66 13.93 16.30
CA LYS A 170 21.78 12.96 16.34
C LYS A 170 21.43 11.59 15.80
N TYR A 171 20.22 11.42 15.31
CA TYR A 171 19.75 10.15 14.80
C TYR A 171 20.33 9.87 13.40
N THR A 172 21.01 8.74 13.26
CA THR A 172 21.56 8.25 11.97
C THR A 172 20.60 7.23 11.39
N PHE A 173 20.10 7.51 10.20
CA PHE A 173 19.14 6.64 9.52
C PHE A 173 19.81 5.58 8.65
N TYR A 174 19.18 4.42 8.48
CA TYR A 174 19.66 3.36 7.60
C TYR A 174 19.73 3.83 6.14
N THR A 175 20.79 3.44 5.43
CA THR A 175 20.88 3.69 3.98
C THR A 175 19.94 2.78 3.22
N LYS A 176 19.61 3.15 1.99
CA LYS A 176 18.75 2.34 1.14
C LYS A 176 19.38 0.98 0.85
N GLU A 177 20.69 0.96 0.65
CA GLU A 177 21.50 -0.22 0.37
C GLU A 177 21.45 -1.21 1.54
N ASN A 178 21.60 -0.73 2.80
CA ASN A 178 21.50 -1.57 3.99
C ASN A 178 20.13 -2.23 4.10
N VAL A 179 19.06 -1.48 3.84
CA VAL A 179 17.69 -2.01 3.91
C VAL A 179 17.43 -3.05 2.83
N ILE A 180 17.89 -2.81 1.59
CA ILE A 180 17.77 -3.77 0.49
C ILE A 180 18.56 -5.04 0.80
N ALA A 181 19.79 -4.92 1.32
CA ALA A 181 20.61 -6.06 1.72
C ALA A 181 19.91 -6.91 2.79
N LYS A 182 19.32 -6.28 3.81
CA LYS A 182 18.55 -6.97 4.84
C LYS A 182 17.32 -7.68 4.29
N GLN A 183 16.57 -7.04 3.39
CA GLN A 183 15.40 -7.66 2.75
C GLN A 183 15.80 -8.90 1.94
N LYS A 184 16.86 -8.82 1.13
CA LYS A 184 17.39 -9.97 0.37
C LYS A 184 17.83 -11.12 1.28
N SER A 185 18.47 -10.82 2.42
CA SER A 185 18.86 -11.82 3.41
C SER A 185 17.62 -12.55 3.97
N LEU A 186 16.57 -11.82 4.32
CA LEU A 186 15.31 -12.41 4.82
C LEU A 186 14.56 -13.22 3.76
N GLU A 187 14.60 -12.79 2.50
CA GLU A 187 14.04 -13.55 1.38
C GLU A 187 14.80 -14.87 1.14
N ALA A 188 16.12 -14.84 1.21
CA ALA A 188 16.95 -16.04 1.10
C ALA A 188 16.71 -17.02 2.28
N GLU A 189 16.59 -16.50 3.51
CA GLU A 189 16.25 -17.29 4.70
C GLU A 189 14.86 -17.92 4.56
N LYS A 190 13.88 -17.17 4.03
CA LYS A 190 12.54 -17.67 3.76
C LYS A 190 12.56 -18.79 2.72
N ALA A 191 13.25 -18.60 1.60
CA ALA A 191 13.38 -19.60 0.55
C ALA A 191 14.04 -20.90 1.06
N ALA A 192 15.07 -20.77 1.89
CA ALA A 192 15.73 -21.92 2.53
C ALA A 192 14.78 -22.68 3.48
N ALA A 193 13.98 -21.95 4.27
CA ALA A 193 12.97 -22.54 5.15
C ALA A 193 11.85 -23.25 4.36
N GLU A 194 11.39 -22.66 3.26
CA GLU A 194 10.39 -23.28 2.35
C GLU A 194 10.93 -24.56 1.72
N ALA A 195 12.19 -24.57 1.24
CA ALA A 195 12.83 -25.75 0.68
C ALA A 195 12.94 -26.89 1.72
N LYS A 196 13.35 -26.54 2.96
CA LYS A 196 13.46 -27.51 4.04
C LYS A 196 12.11 -28.13 4.42
N ILE A 197 11.04 -27.30 4.50
CA ILE A 197 9.68 -27.78 4.75
C ILE A 197 9.18 -28.68 3.62
N ALA A 198 9.46 -28.32 2.37
CA ALA A 198 9.09 -29.12 1.21
C ALA A 198 9.78 -30.50 1.24
N GLN A 199 11.06 -30.53 1.61
CA GLN A 199 11.81 -31.77 1.78
C GLN A 199 11.23 -32.64 2.90
N GLN A 200 10.97 -32.08 4.08
CA GLN A 200 10.36 -32.79 5.21
C GLN A 200 8.97 -33.35 4.86
N ARG A 201 8.16 -32.60 4.12
CA ARG A 201 6.85 -33.07 3.65
C ARG A 201 6.96 -34.22 2.63
N ALA A 202 7.97 -34.15 1.75
CA ALA A 202 8.23 -35.23 0.80
C ALA A 202 8.67 -36.53 1.51
N GLU A 203 9.52 -36.42 2.53
CA GLU A 203 9.96 -37.55 3.37
C GLU A 203 8.78 -38.19 4.15
N LEU A 204 7.93 -37.36 4.78
CA LEU A 204 6.73 -37.79 5.50
C LEU A 204 5.67 -38.44 4.58
N ALA A 205 5.58 -37.95 3.32
CA ALA A 205 4.67 -38.53 2.34
C ALA A 205 5.10 -39.97 1.91
N GLN A 206 6.39 -40.25 1.96
CA GLN A 206 6.93 -41.61 1.67
C GLN A 206 6.69 -42.59 2.83
N ASP A 207 6.61 -42.08 4.07
CA ASP A 207 6.46 -42.93 5.28
C ASP A 207 4.99 -43.20 5.68
N GLY A 208 4.00 -42.75 4.91
CA GLY A 208 2.58 -43.04 5.11
C GLY A 208 1.95 -42.48 6.39
N THR A 209 2.66 -41.70 7.18
CA THR A 209 2.18 -41.14 8.45
C THR A 209 1.37 -39.87 8.26
N ARG A 210 0.08 -39.93 8.51
CA ARG A 210 -0.93 -38.86 8.36
C ARG A 210 -1.00 -37.85 9.52
N LYS A 211 0.08 -37.63 10.26
CA LYS A 211 0.05 -36.62 11.35
C LYS A 211 0.71 -35.32 10.88
N ILE A 212 -0.14 -34.34 10.60
CA ILE A 212 0.30 -32.96 10.32
C ILE A 212 0.65 -32.30 11.66
N PHE A 213 1.92 -32.35 12.04
CA PHE A 213 2.44 -31.48 13.09
C PHE A 213 2.96 -30.20 12.42
N ILE A 214 2.61 -29.04 12.97
CA ILE A 214 3.25 -27.77 12.60
C ILE A 214 4.68 -27.84 13.15
N THR A 215 5.66 -27.96 12.26
CA THR A 215 7.07 -28.00 12.64
C THR A 215 7.53 -26.61 13.09
N GLU A 216 8.63 -26.53 13.86
CA GLU A 216 9.25 -25.24 14.20
C GLU A 216 9.60 -24.42 12.95
N ASP A 217 10.00 -25.08 11.88
CA ASP A 217 10.31 -24.44 10.59
C ASP A 217 9.06 -23.85 9.93
N GLU A 218 7.90 -24.49 10.03
CA GLU A 218 6.62 -23.94 9.56
C GLU A 218 6.17 -22.73 10.39
N ALA A 219 6.37 -22.76 11.71
CA ALA A 219 6.11 -21.63 12.58
C ALA A 219 7.07 -20.46 12.31
N ARG A 220 8.35 -20.76 11.98
CA ARG A 220 9.34 -19.77 11.56
C ARG A 220 8.98 -19.18 10.21
N LEU A 221 8.59 -20.00 9.24
CA LEU A 221 8.12 -19.54 7.93
C LEU A 221 6.87 -18.66 8.04
N ALA A 222 5.91 -19.00 8.89
CA ALA A 222 4.74 -18.20 9.16
C ALA A 222 5.11 -16.80 9.71
N ARG A 223 6.13 -16.70 10.57
CA ARG A 223 6.66 -15.41 11.06
C ARG A 223 7.35 -14.60 9.95
N LEU A 224 8.10 -15.28 9.06
CA LEU A 224 8.79 -14.63 7.93
C LEU A 224 7.80 -14.23 6.82
N SER A 225 6.76 -15.04 6.58
CA SER A 225 5.76 -14.77 5.53
C SER A 225 4.85 -13.58 5.83
N LEU A 226 4.70 -13.20 7.09
CA LEU A 226 3.89 -12.04 7.48
C LEU A 226 4.39 -10.71 6.90
N LYS A 227 5.58 -10.63 6.26
CA LYS A 227 6.17 -9.36 5.82
C LYS A 227 6.97 -9.37 4.52
N SER A 228 6.93 -10.42 3.74
CA SER A 228 7.43 -10.35 2.37
C SER A 228 6.52 -9.43 1.55
N GLN A 229 6.70 -8.14 1.72
CA GLN A 229 6.25 -7.18 0.72
C GLN A 229 7.26 -7.30 -0.43
N THR A 230 6.87 -8.00 -1.48
CA THR A 230 7.52 -7.90 -2.79
C THR A 230 7.84 -6.43 -3.01
N SER A 231 9.09 -6.14 -3.30
CA SER A 231 9.52 -4.78 -3.59
C SER A 231 8.79 -4.32 -4.86
N ALA A 232 7.70 -3.60 -4.67
CA ALA A 232 6.90 -2.99 -5.73
C ALA A 232 7.67 -1.86 -6.46
N ASN A 233 9.00 -1.88 -6.44
CA ASN A 233 9.86 -0.83 -6.93
C ASN A 233 10.54 -1.14 -8.26
N ASP A 234 10.36 -2.32 -8.83
CA ASP A 234 10.78 -2.54 -10.21
C ASP A 234 9.70 -1.94 -11.12
N ILE A 235 10.02 -0.75 -11.64
CA ILE A 235 9.21 -0.08 -12.65
C ILE A 235 9.26 -0.95 -13.90
N HIS A 236 8.22 -1.74 -14.13
CA HIS A 236 8.08 -2.51 -15.34
C HIS A 236 7.59 -1.59 -16.47
N VAL A 237 8.32 -1.54 -17.57
CA VAL A 237 7.92 -0.90 -18.82
C VAL A 237 7.61 -2.01 -19.82
N PHE A 238 6.38 -2.05 -20.30
CA PHE A 238 5.96 -3.11 -21.23
C PHE A 238 6.66 -2.99 -22.58
N SER A 239 7.17 -4.12 -23.07
CA SER A 239 7.68 -4.23 -24.44
C SER A 239 6.53 -4.17 -25.46
N LYS A 240 6.87 -3.97 -26.75
CA LYS A 240 5.85 -3.98 -27.82
C LYS A 240 5.11 -5.31 -27.89
N GLU A 241 5.80 -6.41 -27.67
CA GLU A 241 5.25 -7.78 -27.64
C GLU A 241 4.30 -7.96 -26.46
N GLU A 242 4.66 -7.46 -25.26
CA GLU A 242 3.80 -7.50 -24.09
C GLU A 242 2.55 -6.64 -24.28
N ILE A 243 2.68 -5.44 -24.86
CA ILE A 243 1.55 -4.58 -25.23
C ILE A 243 0.61 -5.29 -26.20
N SER A 244 1.15 -5.97 -27.20
CA SER A 244 0.36 -6.74 -28.17
C SER A 244 -0.44 -7.86 -27.48
N LYS A 245 0.19 -8.60 -26.56
CA LYS A 245 -0.48 -9.66 -25.77
C LYS A 245 -1.57 -9.10 -24.85
N ILE A 246 -1.32 -7.95 -24.21
CA ILE A 246 -2.31 -7.27 -23.38
C ILE A 246 -3.50 -6.82 -24.24
N LYS A 247 -3.23 -6.22 -25.41
CA LYS A 247 -4.26 -5.78 -26.35
C LYS A 247 -5.11 -6.96 -26.82
N ASP A 248 -4.49 -8.06 -27.20
CA ASP A 248 -5.17 -9.29 -27.61
C ASP A 248 -6.06 -9.85 -26.51
N ALA A 249 -5.54 -9.97 -25.28
CA ALA A 249 -6.27 -10.44 -24.12
C ALA A 249 -7.48 -9.53 -23.75
N VAL A 250 -7.36 -8.23 -24.00
CA VAL A 250 -8.44 -7.27 -23.75
C VAL A 250 -9.54 -7.36 -24.80
N ILE A 251 -9.16 -7.47 -26.07
CA ILE A 251 -10.10 -7.43 -27.21
C ILE A 251 -10.71 -8.80 -27.49
N ASN A 252 -9.86 -9.82 -27.61
CA ASN A 252 -10.27 -11.17 -27.99
C ASN A 252 -10.51 -12.09 -26.79
N GLY A 253 -10.17 -11.62 -25.56
CA GLY A 253 -10.29 -12.40 -24.35
C GLY A 253 -9.18 -13.43 -24.16
N TYR A 254 -9.26 -14.17 -23.06
CA TYR A 254 -8.25 -15.18 -22.71
C TYR A 254 -8.88 -16.36 -21.98
N ARG A 255 -8.18 -17.50 -21.96
CA ARG A 255 -8.57 -18.68 -21.22
C ARG A 255 -7.56 -18.91 -20.08
N LYS A 256 -8.03 -19.47 -18.96
CA LYS A 256 -7.19 -19.76 -17.79
C LYS A 256 -7.14 -21.24 -17.55
N PRO A 257 -5.96 -21.79 -17.26
CA PRO A 257 -5.88 -23.13 -16.71
C PRO A 257 -6.47 -23.13 -15.28
N PHE A 258 -7.27 -24.13 -14.96
CA PHE A 258 -7.74 -24.39 -13.61
C PHE A 258 -7.78 -25.89 -13.35
N LYS A 259 -7.62 -26.28 -12.10
CA LYS A 259 -7.75 -27.69 -11.70
C LYS A 259 -9.23 -28.03 -11.55
N SER A 260 -9.69 -29.00 -12.31
CA SER A 260 -11.03 -29.57 -12.16
C SER A 260 -11.20 -30.24 -10.79
N ARG A 261 -12.44 -30.56 -10.41
CA ARG A 261 -12.71 -31.34 -9.18
C ARG A 261 -12.02 -32.73 -9.17
N SER A 262 -11.71 -33.26 -10.35
CA SER A 262 -10.97 -34.53 -10.53
C SER A 262 -9.43 -34.34 -10.50
N GLY A 263 -8.94 -33.10 -10.26
CA GLY A 263 -7.49 -32.81 -10.17
C GLY A 263 -6.81 -32.56 -11.52
N ASN A 264 -7.50 -32.71 -12.65
CA ASN A 264 -6.95 -32.52 -13.99
C ASN A 264 -6.88 -31.01 -14.31
N GLU A 265 -5.83 -30.58 -15.02
CA GLU A 265 -5.76 -29.23 -15.57
C GLU A 265 -6.70 -29.12 -16.78
N VAL A 266 -7.61 -28.17 -16.71
CA VAL A 266 -8.62 -27.87 -17.75
C VAL A 266 -8.57 -26.36 -18.03
N MET A 267 -8.78 -25.99 -19.29
CA MET A 267 -8.87 -24.58 -19.67
C MET A 267 -10.28 -24.05 -19.40
N SER A 268 -10.38 -22.86 -18.80
CA SER A 268 -11.66 -22.16 -18.64
C SER A 268 -12.33 -21.85 -20.00
N GLY A 269 -13.60 -21.49 -19.99
CA GLY A 269 -14.21 -20.80 -21.12
C GLY A 269 -13.47 -19.50 -21.45
N LEU A 270 -13.72 -18.97 -22.63
CA LEU A 270 -13.20 -17.66 -23.04
C LEU A 270 -13.75 -16.57 -22.11
N TYR A 271 -12.85 -15.75 -21.57
CA TYR A 271 -13.20 -14.63 -20.71
C TYR A 271 -12.79 -13.31 -21.36
N ILE A 272 -13.76 -12.46 -21.69
CA ILE A 272 -13.53 -11.11 -22.17
C ILE A 272 -13.64 -10.16 -20.97
N PRO A 273 -12.57 -9.39 -20.66
CA PRO A 273 -12.57 -8.51 -19.50
C PRO A 273 -13.58 -7.37 -19.63
N LYS A 274 -14.59 -7.31 -18.76
CA LYS A 274 -15.50 -6.16 -18.70
C LYS A 274 -14.67 -4.88 -18.45
N GLN A 275 -14.91 -3.84 -19.25
CA GLN A 275 -14.17 -2.58 -19.20
C GLN A 275 -12.66 -2.76 -19.47
N GLY A 276 -12.24 -3.85 -20.12
CA GLY A 276 -10.82 -4.12 -20.44
C GLY A 276 -10.20 -3.03 -21.31
N LYS A 277 -10.93 -2.46 -22.25
CA LYS A 277 -10.51 -1.35 -23.12
C LYS A 277 -10.03 -0.12 -22.35
N PHE A 278 -10.49 0.07 -21.12
CA PHE A 278 -10.05 1.16 -20.26
C PHE A 278 -8.55 1.05 -19.89
N PHE A 279 -7.99 -0.15 -19.78
CA PHE A 279 -6.54 -0.32 -19.56
C PHE A 279 -5.72 0.07 -20.80
N LEU A 280 -6.26 -0.16 -22.00
CA LEU A 280 -5.65 0.35 -23.23
C LEU A 280 -5.71 1.88 -23.29
N PHE A 281 -6.82 2.48 -22.83
CA PHE A 281 -6.91 3.93 -22.66
C PHE A 281 -5.84 4.45 -21.66
N MET A 282 -5.69 3.82 -20.51
CA MET A 282 -4.64 4.19 -19.52
C MET A 282 -3.23 4.10 -20.12
N LEU A 283 -2.96 3.07 -20.94
CA LEU A 283 -1.70 2.89 -21.65
C LEU A 283 -1.44 3.99 -22.69
N ASN A 284 -2.50 4.59 -23.26
CA ASN A 284 -2.44 5.62 -24.29
C ASN A 284 -2.63 7.06 -23.77
N SER A 285 -2.83 7.23 -22.46
CA SER A 285 -3.04 8.54 -21.82
C SER A 285 -2.10 8.82 -20.65
N GLY A 286 -1.51 7.78 -20.07
CA GLY A 286 -0.60 7.89 -18.93
C GLY A 286 -1.24 8.41 -17.65
N ILE A 287 -2.57 8.34 -17.49
CA ILE A 287 -3.27 8.77 -16.26
C ILE A 287 -2.90 7.90 -15.06
N ARG A 288 -3.01 8.46 -13.85
CA ARG A 288 -2.77 7.69 -12.60
C ARG A 288 -3.97 6.82 -12.26
N GLY A 289 -3.74 5.67 -11.60
CA GLY A 289 -4.81 4.75 -11.20
C GLY A 289 -5.92 5.40 -10.37
N GLY A 290 -5.57 6.28 -9.43
CA GLY A 290 -6.56 7.02 -8.64
C GLY A 290 -7.35 8.07 -9.44
N GLU A 291 -6.74 8.69 -10.46
CA GLU A 291 -7.41 9.59 -11.41
C GLU A 291 -8.35 8.79 -12.32
N ALA A 292 -7.87 7.65 -12.82
CA ALA A 292 -8.60 6.76 -13.71
C ALA A 292 -9.96 6.34 -13.13
N VAL A 293 -10.02 5.99 -11.85
CA VAL A 293 -11.30 5.60 -11.21
C VAL A 293 -12.23 6.77 -10.90
N ALA A 294 -11.74 8.01 -11.01
CA ALA A 294 -12.55 9.22 -10.83
C ALA A 294 -13.16 9.76 -12.14
N LEU A 295 -12.70 9.25 -13.29
CA LEU A 295 -13.18 9.73 -14.60
C LEU A 295 -14.63 9.36 -14.88
N ARG A 296 -15.32 10.30 -15.50
CA ARG A 296 -16.68 10.16 -16.05
C ARG A 296 -16.64 10.29 -17.56
N TYR A 297 -17.66 9.81 -18.24
CA TYR A 297 -17.83 10.05 -19.68
C TYR A 297 -17.96 11.53 -20.00
N SER A 298 -18.62 12.32 -19.13
CA SER A 298 -18.75 13.77 -19.25
C SER A 298 -17.45 14.57 -19.13
N ASP A 299 -16.33 13.92 -18.74
CA ASP A 299 -15.02 14.58 -18.68
C ASP A 299 -14.31 14.64 -20.04
N PHE A 300 -14.84 13.98 -21.07
CA PHE A 300 -14.23 13.86 -22.39
C PHE A 300 -14.82 14.85 -23.38
N ASP A 301 -13.94 15.54 -24.08
CA ASP A 301 -14.26 16.26 -25.32
C ASP A 301 -13.78 15.40 -26.51
N TYR A 302 -14.71 14.72 -27.12
CA TYR A 302 -14.43 13.78 -28.20
C TYR A 302 -14.00 14.48 -29.49
N GLU A 303 -14.51 15.72 -29.74
CA GLU A 303 -14.19 16.50 -30.93
C GLU A 303 -12.73 17.04 -30.86
N ASN A 304 -12.33 17.59 -29.70
CA ASN A 304 -11.01 18.12 -29.50
C ASN A 304 -9.98 17.08 -28.99
N CYS A 305 -10.40 15.82 -28.85
CA CYS A 305 -9.55 14.73 -28.32
C CYS A 305 -8.88 15.11 -26.99
N THR A 306 -9.65 15.61 -26.03
CA THR A 306 -9.15 15.97 -24.70
C THR A 306 -9.95 15.32 -23.58
N VAL A 307 -9.32 15.19 -22.41
CA VAL A 307 -9.97 14.72 -21.17
C VAL A 307 -9.60 15.59 -20.00
N ARG A 308 -10.60 16.00 -19.22
CA ARG A 308 -10.40 16.80 -18.00
C ARG A 308 -10.14 15.89 -16.81
N ILE A 309 -9.00 16.04 -16.17
CA ILE A 309 -8.64 15.34 -14.93
C ILE A 309 -8.91 16.27 -13.75
N HIS A 310 -10.01 16.09 -13.05
CA HIS A 310 -10.47 16.98 -11.97
C HIS A 310 -10.28 16.42 -10.57
N GLY A 311 -9.95 15.14 -10.42
CA GLY A 311 -9.87 14.52 -9.10
C GLY A 311 -9.20 13.16 -9.06
N THR A 312 -9.05 12.68 -7.85
CA THR A 312 -8.53 11.34 -7.54
C THR A 312 -9.48 10.66 -6.56
N ALA A 313 -9.98 9.50 -6.91
CA ALA A 313 -10.79 8.72 -5.99
C ALA A 313 -9.91 8.05 -4.93
N VAL A 314 -10.17 8.35 -3.67
CA VAL A 314 -9.45 7.81 -2.52
C VAL A 314 -10.42 7.13 -1.56
N ASN A 315 -9.99 6.02 -0.97
CA ASN A 315 -10.71 5.37 0.12
C ASN A 315 -10.21 5.94 1.44
N VAL A 316 -11.08 6.61 2.16
CA VAL A 316 -10.78 7.20 3.46
C VAL A 316 -11.62 6.53 4.55
N LYS A 317 -11.10 6.46 5.75
CA LYS A 317 -11.88 6.02 6.91
C LYS A 317 -12.96 7.06 7.20
N GLU A 318 -14.19 6.59 7.41
CA GLU A 318 -15.24 7.43 7.99
C GLU A 318 -14.92 7.70 9.44
N ARG A 319 -15.08 8.96 9.87
CA ARG A 319 -14.69 9.39 11.22
C ARG A 319 -15.78 10.19 11.89
N ASN A 320 -15.85 10.03 13.19
CA ASN A 320 -16.65 10.87 14.07
C ASN A 320 -16.01 12.27 14.23
N LYS A 321 -16.72 13.19 14.88
CA LYS A 321 -16.23 14.56 15.12
C LYS A 321 -14.97 14.61 15.99
N ASP A 322 -14.77 13.61 16.85
CA ASP A 322 -13.59 13.45 17.70
C ASP A 322 -12.38 12.82 16.99
N GLY A 323 -12.49 12.55 15.70
CA GLY A 323 -11.43 11.92 14.90
C GLY A 323 -11.40 10.40 14.96
N SER A 324 -12.25 9.76 15.78
CA SER A 324 -12.34 8.31 15.87
C SER A 324 -12.91 7.69 14.60
N ALA A 325 -12.37 6.53 14.19
CA ALA A 325 -12.84 5.82 13.01
C ALA A 325 -14.13 5.04 13.31
N THR A 326 -15.15 5.18 12.44
CA THR A 326 -16.42 4.43 12.56
C THR A 326 -16.31 2.95 12.11
N GLY A 327 -15.13 2.52 11.65
CA GLY A 327 -14.92 1.20 11.04
C GLY A 327 -15.35 1.12 9.58
N LYS A 328 -16.12 2.09 9.09
CA LYS A 328 -16.52 2.20 7.69
C LYS A 328 -15.47 2.94 6.88
N ARG A 329 -15.49 2.71 5.56
CA ARG A 329 -14.68 3.46 4.60
C ARG A 329 -15.56 4.08 3.55
N ASN A 330 -15.34 5.36 3.29
CA ASN A 330 -16.01 6.10 2.25
C ASN A 330 -15.05 6.33 1.08
N ARG A 331 -15.59 6.24 -0.13
CA ARG A 331 -14.87 6.64 -1.33
C ARG A 331 -15.18 8.08 -1.61
N VAL A 332 -14.15 8.91 -1.61
CA VAL A 332 -14.26 10.35 -1.81
C VAL A 332 -13.42 10.73 -3.02
N ILE A 333 -13.96 11.58 -3.88
CA ILE A 333 -13.17 12.23 -4.93
C ILE A 333 -12.48 13.41 -4.26
N SER A 334 -11.19 13.25 -4.01
CA SER A 334 -10.37 14.34 -3.49
C SER A 334 -9.94 15.21 -4.65
N SER A 335 -10.12 16.52 -4.51
CA SER A 335 -9.49 17.47 -5.42
C SER A 335 -7.99 17.22 -5.48
N THR A 336 -7.42 17.43 -6.60
CA THR A 336 -5.99 17.26 -6.86
C THR A 336 -5.15 18.17 -5.94
N LYS A 337 -3.88 17.79 -5.68
CA LYS A 337 -3.02 18.44 -4.67
C LYS A 337 -2.57 19.85 -5.05
N THR A 338 -2.67 20.23 -6.32
CA THR A 338 -2.18 21.50 -6.86
C THR A 338 -3.12 21.99 -7.95
N ALA A 339 -3.13 23.30 -8.23
CA ALA A 339 -3.85 23.90 -9.35
C ALA A 339 -3.48 23.28 -10.72
N THR A 340 -2.27 22.73 -10.83
CA THR A 340 -1.78 21.97 -12.01
C THR A 340 -2.40 20.60 -12.18
N SER A 341 -3.29 20.20 -11.30
CA SER A 341 -3.90 18.88 -11.30
C SER A 341 -5.36 18.87 -11.76
N ASP A 342 -6.01 20.01 -11.87
CA ASP A 342 -7.20 20.21 -12.73
C ASP A 342 -6.63 20.52 -14.11
N ALA A 343 -6.39 19.49 -14.90
CA ALA A 343 -5.66 19.61 -16.15
C ALA A 343 -6.47 19.03 -17.28
N LEU A 344 -6.50 19.77 -18.38
CA LEU A 344 -6.90 19.23 -19.66
C LEU A 344 -5.71 18.42 -20.22
N LEU A 345 -5.96 17.19 -20.61
CA LEU A 345 -4.98 16.28 -21.15
C LEU A 345 -5.34 15.95 -22.60
N ASP A 346 -4.40 16.15 -23.51
CA ASP A 346 -4.52 15.72 -24.90
C ASP A 346 -4.42 14.20 -24.97
N ILE A 347 -5.33 13.58 -25.72
CA ILE A 347 -5.36 12.13 -25.94
C ILE A 347 -5.44 11.83 -27.43
N SER A 348 -4.95 10.66 -27.83
CA SER A 348 -5.01 10.26 -29.23
C SER A 348 -6.45 9.93 -29.68
N PRO A 349 -6.74 10.06 -30.99
CA PRO A 349 -8.04 9.60 -31.54
C PRO A 349 -8.33 8.13 -31.21
N TYR A 350 -7.31 7.29 -31.14
CA TYR A 350 -7.44 5.89 -30.72
C TYR A 350 -7.89 5.78 -29.24
N ALA A 351 -7.33 6.62 -28.36
CA ALA A 351 -7.77 6.66 -26.96
C ALA A 351 -9.23 7.11 -26.82
N VAL A 352 -9.64 8.06 -27.65
CA VAL A 352 -11.05 8.51 -27.76
C VAL A 352 -11.94 7.35 -28.18
N SER A 353 -11.61 6.62 -29.26
CA SER A 353 -12.43 5.51 -29.75
C SER A 353 -12.64 4.42 -28.69
N LEU A 354 -11.63 4.13 -27.87
CA LEU A 354 -11.74 3.16 -26.78
C LEU A 354 -12.79 3.58 -25.73
N ILE A 355 -12.89 4.87 -25.42
CA ILE A 355 -13.87 5.40 -24.46
C ILE A 355 -15.28 5.43 -25.07
N GLN A 356 -15.39 5.81 -26.34
CA GLN A 356 -16.67 5.76 -27.07
C GLN A 356 -17.22 4.33 -27.15
N GLU A 357 -16.36 3.34 -27.43
CA GLU A 357 -16.73 1.93 -27.43
C GLU A 357 -17.20 1.46 -26.02
N LEU A 358 -16.59 1.93 -24.95
CA LEU A 358 -17.04 1.64 -23.60
C LEU A 358 -18.37 2.32 -23.27
N GLN A 359 -18.57 3.55 -23.73
CA GLN A 359 -19.81 4.29 -23.53
C GLN A 359 -20.97 3.63 -24.26
N ALA A 360 -20.73 3.09 -25.45
CA ALA A 360 -21.73 2.34 -26.22
C ALA A 360 -22.19 1.03 -25.55
N GLU A 361 -21.41 0.51 -24.58
CA GLU A 361 -21.80 -0.65 -23.75
C GLU A 361 -22.69 -0.26 -22.57
N GLU A 362 -22.84 1.04 -22.26
CA GLU A 362 -23.65 1.55 -21.16
C GLU A 362 -25.10 1.87 -21.61
N PRO A 363 -26.05 2.02 -20.66
CA PRO A 363 -27.41 2.46 -20.99
C PRO A 363 -27.44 3.83 -21.68
N ASP A 364 -28.41 4.04 -22.55
CA ASP A 364 -28.59 5.28 -23.29
C ASP A 364 -28.59 6.51 -22.36
N GLY A 365 -27.76 7.51 -22.69
CA GLY A 365 -27.62 8.75 -21.93
C GLY A 365 -26.81 8.64 -20.64
N TYR A 366 -26.15 7.50 -20.38
CA TYR A 366 -25.27 7.40 -19.22
C TYR A 366 -23.97 8.21 -19.42
N ASP A 367 -23.73 9.19 -18.55
CA ASP A 367 -22.58 10.08 -18.54
C ASP A 367 -21.74 9.99 -17.23
N GLY A 368 -22.08 9.00 -16.41
CA GLY A 368 -21.47 8.76 -15.09
C GLY A 368 -20.03 8.26 -15.14
N PHE A 369 -19.60 7.63 -14.03
CA PHE A 369 -18.25 7.07 -13.93
C PHE A 369 -18.03 5.94 -14.94
N ILE A 370 -16.89 5.97 -15.64
CA ILE A 370 -16.52 4.91 -16.60
C ILE A 370 -16.29 3.59 -15.87
N LEU A 371 -15.59 3.65 -14.73
CA LEU A 371 -15.30 2.51 -13.89
C LEU A 371 -16.21 2.51 -12.67
N HIS A 372 -17.38 1.93 -12.79
CA HIS A 372 -18.40 1.99 -11.75
C HIS A 372 -18.89 0.61 -11.26
N SER A 373 -19.61 0.65 -10.14
CA SER A 373 -20.43 -0.44 -9.62
C SER A 373 -21.72 0.19 -9.06
N GLY A 374 -22.81 0.10 -9.82
CA GLY A 374 -23.96 0.97 -9.64
C GLY A 374 -23.55 2.43 -9.88
N ASP A 375 -24.00 3.36 -9.04
CA ASP A 375 -23.73 4.80 -9.18
C ASP A 375 -22.37 5.26 -8.61
N LYS A 376 -21.54 4.34 -8.11
CA LYS A 376 -20.28 4.68 -7.43
C LYS A 376 -19.07 4.19 -8.21
N PRO A 377 -17.98 4.98 -8.23
CA PRO A 377 -16.75 4.52 -8.87
C PRO A 377 -16.19 3.28 -8.14
N ILE A 378 -15.49 2.39 -8.84
CA ILE A 378 -14.82 1.24 -8.22
C ILE A 378 -13.63 1.69 -7.37
N ALA A 379 -13.12 0.81 -6.49
CA ALA A 379 -11.87 1.09 -5.78
C ALA A 379 -10.66 0.91 -6.70
N GLU A 380 -9.59 1.70 -6.50
CA GLU A 380 -8.33 1.52 -7.23
C GLU A 380 -7.76 0.10 -7.04
N LYS A 381 -7.94 -0.49 -5.85
CA LYS A 381 -7.59 -1.90 -5.61
C LYS A 381 -8.36 -2.85 -6.53
N THR A 382 -9.65 -2.59 -6.79
CA THR A 382 -10.47 -3.39 -7.71
C THR A 382 -9.97 -3.23 -9.14
N LEU A 383 -9.61 -2.01 -9.55
CA LEU A 383 -9.01 -1.74 -10.85
C LEU A 383 -7.70 -2.52 -11.01
N TRP A 384 -6.81 -2.44 -10.01
CA TRP A 384 -5.57 -3.23 -10.01
C TRP A 384 -5.83 -4.73 -10.11
N GLN A 385 -6.79 -5.28 -9.36
CA GLN A 385 -7.14 -6.71 -9.41
C GLN A 385 -7.67 -7.14 -10.79
N ARG A 386 -8.41 -6.27 -11.49
CA ARG A 386 -8.85 -6.52 -12.87
C ARG A 386 -7.67 -6.54 -13.83
N PHE A 387 -6.75 -5.59 -13.68
CA PHE A 387 -5.53 -5.52 -14.48
C PHE A 387 -4.62 -6.74 -14.27
N ASP A 388 -4.38 -7.14 -13.01
CA ASP A 388 -3.62 -8.34 -12.67
C ASP A 388 -4.17 -9.61 -13.34
N LYS A 389 -5.52 -9.74 -13.40
CA LYS A 389 -6.15 -10.86 -14.12
C LYS A 389 -5.87 -10.82 -15.64
N ILE A 390 -5.85 -9.63 -16.24
CA ILE A 390 -5.53 -9.47 -17.67
C ILE A 390 -4.06 -9.84 -17.92
N LEU A 391 -3.13 -9.36 -17.10
CA LEU A 391 -1.71 -9.69 -17.21
C LEU A 391 -1.48 -11.21 -17.13
N ARG A 392 -2.10 -11.87 -16.16
CA ARG A 392 -2.04 -13.34 -16.03
C ARG A 392 -2.62 -14.04 -17.25
N GLY A 393 -3.75 -13.54 -17.76
CA GLY A 393 -4.40 -14.10 -18.95
C GLY A 393 -3.57 -13.93 -20.22
N ALA A 394 -2.87 -12.82 -20.32
CA ALA A 394 -1.97 -12.50 -21.43
C ALA A 394 -0.58 -13.18 -21.34
N GLY A 395 -0.27 -13.85 -20.20
CA GLY A 395 1.06 -14.41 -19.96
C GLY A 395 2.15 -13.33 -19.85
N VAL A 396 1.81 -12.17 -19.28
CA VAL A 396 2.72 -11.02 -19.09
C VAL A 396 3.06 -10.91 -17.60
N PRO A 397 4.28 -10.48 -17.23
CA PRO A 397 4.68 -10.30 -15.85
C PRO A 397 3.73 -9.41 -15.06
N GLN A 398 3.46 -9.80 -13.80
CA GLN A 398 2.57 -9.05 -12.92
C GLN A 398 3.24 -7.78 -12.42
N CYS A 399 2.52 -6.66 -12.52
CA CYS A 399 3.00 -5.36 -12.08
C CYS A 399 1.85 -4.45 -11.62
N GLY A 400 2.18 -3.27 -11.12
CA GLY A 400 1.20 -2.28 -10.69
C GLY A 400 0.62 -1.46 -11.85
N LEU A 401 -0.50 -0.78 -11.61
CA LEU A 401 -1.12 0.14 -12.59
C LEU A 401 -0.17 1.25 -13.06
N HIS A 402 0.80 1.64 -12.23
CA HIS A 402 1.79 2.65 -12.61
C HIS A 402 2.67 2.22 -13.79
N SER A 403 2.82 0.91 -14.04
CA SER A 403 3.54 0.39 -15.21
C SER A 403 2.92 0.84 -16.54
N LEU A 404 1.58 0.97 -16.62
CA LEU A 404 0.91 1.54 -17.78
C LEU A 404 1.36 2.97 -18.07
N ARG A 405 1.42 3.79 -17.04
CA ARG A 405 1.87 5.17 -17.13
C ARG A 405 3.37 5.28 -17.45
N HIS A 406 4.20 4.43 -16.87
CA HIS A 406 5.63 4.39 -17.16
C HIS A 406 5.88 3.99 -18.62
N THR A 407 5.14 3.00 -19.11
CA THR A 407 5.20 2.59 -20.52
C THR A 407 4.79 3.74 -21.44
N TYR A 408 3.65 4.40 -21.17
CA TYR A 408 3.22 5.57 -21.94
C TYR A 408 4.29 6.67 -21.95
N ALA A 409 4.84 7.02 -20.80
CA ALA A 409 5.86 8.05 -20.70
C ALA A 409 7.15 7.68 -21.43
N THR A 410 7.55 6.40 -21.42
CA THR A 410 8.68 5.89 -22.20
C THR A 410 8.42 5.99 -23.70
N MET A 411 7.26 5.55 -24.17
CA MET A 411 6.87 5.64 -25.58
C MET A 411 6.81 7.10 -26.04
N LEU A 412 6.26 8.00 -25.22
CA LEU A 412 6.20 9.42 -25.51
C LEU A 412 7.61 10.04 -25.55
N TYR A 413 8.50 9.68 -24.62
CA TYR A 413 9.89 10.10 -24.63
C TYR A 413 10.63 9.69 -25.90
N GLU A 414 10.41 8.45 -26.35
CA GLU A 414 10.97 7.96 -27.60
C GLU A 414 10.39 8.70 -28.83
N ALA A 415 9.08 8.88 -28.86
CA ALA A 415 8.39 9.56 -29.96
C ALA A 415 8.79 11.04 -30.10
N THR A 416 9.07 11.72 -28.98
CA THR A 416 9.48 13.14 -28.96
C THR A 416 10.99 13.33 -29.16
N GLY A 417 11.75 12.27 -29.42
CA GLY A 417 13.21 12.38 -29.57
C GLY A 417 13.93 12.69 -28.24
N GLY A 418 13.27 12.51 -27.10
CA GLY A 418 13.86 12.71 -25.77
C GLY A 418 13.48 14.02 -25.10
N ASP A 419 12.39 14.65 -25.47
CA ASP A 419 11.89 15.88 -24.82
C ASP A 419 11.27 15.57 -23.45
N ILE A 420 12.12 15.64 -22.42
CA ILE A 420 11.72 15.40 -21.02
C ILE A 420 10.67 16.41 -20.54
N LYS A 421 10.74 17.66 -21.03
CA LYS A 421 9.82 18.71 -20.60
C LYS A 421 8.40 18.41 -21.07
N LEU A 422 8.24 18.06 -22.35
CA LEU A 422 6.97 17.66 -22.93
C LEU A 422 6.41 16.43 -22.24
N VAL A 423 7.23 15.38 -22.05
CA VAL A 423 6.83 14.17 -21.33
C VAL A 423 6.36 14.51 -19.91
N SER A 424 7.13 15.33 -19.17
CA SER A 424 6.78 15.71 -17.79
C SER A 424 5.47 16.50 -17.72
N GLN A 425 5.21 17.37 -18.68
CA GLN A 425 3.94 18.09 -18.80
C GLN A 425 2.78 17.16 -19.08
N GLN A 426 2.89 16.30 -20.07
CA GLN A 426 1.85 15.38 -20.50
C GLN A 426 1.50 14.37 -19.41
N VAL A 427 2.49 13.78 -18.71
CA VAL A 427 2.23 12.90 -17.58
C VAL A 427 1.99 13.68 -16.27
N ARG A 428 2.11 15.01 -16.24
CA ARG A 428 1.86 15.85 -15.06
C ARG A 428 2.69 15.41 -13.84
N HIS A 429 4.02 15.28 -14.03
CA HIS A 429 4.93 15.08 -12.93
C HIS A 429 5.19 16.40 -12.22
N SER A 430 5.00 16.43 -10.90
CA SER A 430 5.31 17.60 -10.06
C SER A 430 6.81 17.84 -9.92
N ASP A 431 7.63 16.82 -10.15
CA ASP A 431 9.09 16.88 -10.10
C ASP A 431 9.66 16.33 -11.42
N PRO A 432 10.18 17.19 -12.33
CA PRO A 432 10.83 16.77 -13.55
C PRO A 432 12.06 15.87 -13.32
N SER A 433 12.71 15.99 -12.15
CA SER A 433 13.87 15.18 -11.80
C SER A 433 13.54 13.68 -11.69
N PHE A 434 12.28 13.36 -11.33
CA PHE A 434 11.80 11.97 -11.34
C PHE A 434 11.76 11.41 -12.78
N THR A 435 11.25 12.18 -13.73
CA THR A 435 11.23 11.83 -15.16
C THR A 435 12.66 11.62 -15.66
N THR A 436 13.57 12.52 -15.32
CA THR A 436 14.98 12.43 -15.69
C THR A 436 15.64 11.16 -15.17
N ARG A 437 15.48 10.83 -13.87
CA ARG A 437 16.08 9.62 -13.27
C ARG A 437 15.55 8.33 -13.88
N THR A 438 14.28 8.29 -14.22
CA THR A 438 13.64 7.08 -14.76
C THR A 438 14.09 6.82 -16.21
N TYR A 439 14.28 7.87 -17.02
CA TYR A 439 14.51 7.75 -18.47
C TYR A 439 15.97 7.99 -18.90
N VAL A 440 16.82 8.60 -18.06
CA VAL A 440 18.25 8.81 -18.39
C VAL A 440 19.03 7.51 -18.50
N HIS A 441 18.67 6.45 -17.79
CA HIS A 441 19.31 5.14 -17.94
C HIS A 441 19.13 4.57 -19.36
N GLN A 442 17.97 4.76 -19.99
CA GLN A 442 17.74 4.35 -21.39
C GLN A 442 18.54 5.21 -22.39
N ARG A 443 18.84 6.48 -22.03
CA ARG A 443 19.65 7.38 -22.85
C ARG A 443 21.09 6.86 -23.05
N ASN A 444 21.67 6.20 -22.05
CA ASN A 444 23.04 5.69 -22.14
C ASN A 444 23.21 4.60 -23.21
N GLU A 445 22.25 3.71 -23.38
CA GLU A 445 22.29 2.71 -24.45
C GLU A 445 22.03 3.35 -25.83
N ARG A 446 21.08 4.28 -25.90
CA ARG A 446 20.76 5.01 -27.13
C ARG A 446 21.92 5.90 -27.59
N THR A 447 22.59 6.58 -26.65
CA THR A 447 23.77 7.40 -26.91
C THR A 447 24.92 6.55 -27.44
N LYS A 448 25.17 5.37 -26.88
CA LYS A 448 26.14 4.40 -27.41
C LYS A 448 25.81 4.01 -28.87
N ASN A 449 24.56 3.67 -29.14
CA ASN A 449 24.12 3.27 -30.48
C ASN A 449 24.16 4.42 -31.49
N ILE A 450 23.97 5.66 -31.08
CA ILE A 450 24.09 6.85 -31.92
C ILE A 450 25.55 7.17 -32.18
N ILE A 451 26.40 7.17 -31.14
CA ILE A 451 27.84 7.43 -31.27
C ILE A 451 28.50 6.39 -32.21
N GLN A 452 28.08 5.12 -32.10
CA GLN A 452 28.59 4.07 -33.00
C GLN A 452 28.18 4.26 -34.48
N LYS A 453 27.15 5.06 -34.75
CA LYS A 453 26.68 5.39 -36.12
C LYS A 453 27.25 6.71 -36.67
N ILE A 454 27.92 7.50 -35.84
CA ILE A 454 28.61 8.73 -36.26
C ILE A 454 29.99 8.30 -36.74
N ALA A 455 30.08 7.97 -38.05
CA ALA A 455 31.34 7.91 -38.78
C ALA A 455 31.51 9.23 -39.55
N PHE A 456 32.57 9.96 -39.29
CA PHE A 456 32.98 11.11 -40.08
C PHE A 456 33.82 10.61 -41.27
#